data_5500a52250fba0b2d4090ae93ae1c835
#
_entry.id   5500a52250fba0b2d4090ae93ae1c835
#
_cell.length_a   1.000
_cell.length_b   1.000
_cell.length_c   1.000
_cell.angle_alpha   90.00
_cell.angle_beta   90.00
_cell.angle_gamma   90.00
#
_symmetry.space_group_name_H-M   'P 1'
#
loop_
_entity.id
_entity.type
_entity.pdbx_description
1 polymer ?
#
loop_
_entity_poly.entity_id
_entity_poly.type
_entity_poly.pdbx_seq_one_letter_code
_entity_poly.pdbx_strand_id
1 'polypeptide(L)'
;AGCGGLSLGLEQAGFYPVYVNELNKDALETYLINREIEYPHLRDQKFHSNDIKECINEKFFKQLKINLRKEFGTSKVDLVCGGPPCQGFSGIGIRRSYSVDKEQLPSNHLYQDMSYFIHKMQPKIFLFENVEGLLSSKWNKEGVRGEIFKDVLKTFQNLKGYDVKYKLVHAKDYGVPQNRPRVLIVGIKSTIVKNHTDDMDAVSGGFLPDIIGDYPNLKEIFSDIIDKGFEYGGETKIYPSNPKTSWQADLRTMPNGKLLRKGDPMTEHEYSNHNQRTRTKFQSMINNKGVIADEFKTKKFAQRLLPREWGNKGPTITITSLPDDFVHYEQARTPTVRECARMQTFPDWYKFAGKRTTGGIRRAGNPRQNIFDREVPKYTQIGNAVPVKLAKEIGIHFRKILT
;
A
#
# COMPACT_ATOMS: atom_id res chain seq x y z
N ALA A 1 5.38 -2.74 7.75
CA ALA A 1 5.92 -2.67 6.37
C ALA A 1 4.89 -3.10 5.32
N GLY A 2 3.95 -3.95 5.69
CA GLY A 2 3.04 -4.57 4.73
C GLY A 2 3.79 -5.47 3.74
N CYS A 3 3.24 -5.62 2.55
CA CYS A 3 3.90 -6.37 1.48
C CYS A 3 5.03 -5.59 0.76
N GLY A 4 5.44 -4.45 1.26
CA GLY A 4 6.63 -3.73 0.79
C GLY A 4 6.44 -2.74 -0.35
N GLY A 5 5.21 -2.28 -0.65
CA GLY A 5 4.99 -1.30 -1.73
C GLY A 5 5.69 0.04 -1.50
N LEU A 6 5.60 0.58 -0.28
CA LEU A 6 6.32 1.80 0.11
C LEU A 6 7.83 1.62 -0.01
N SER A 7 8.37 0.55 0.58
CA SER A 7 9.80 0.22 0.49
C SER A 7 10.29 0.08 -0.94
N LEU A 8 9.58 -0.70 -1.77
CA LEU A 8 9.98 -0.92 -3.16
C LEU A 8 10.10 0.39 -3.96
N GLY A 9 9.14 1.31 -3.77
CA GLY A 9 9.23 2.62 -4.42
C GLY A 9 10.44 3.44 -3.93
N LEU A 10 10.71 3.42 -2.63
CA LEU A 10 11.89 4.07 -2.05
C LEU A 10 13.20 3.42 -2.53
N GLU A 11 13.25 2.10 -2.63
CA GLU A 11 14.40 1.35 -3.19
C GLU A 11 14.66 1.74 -4.66
N GLN A 12 13.60 1.83 -5.47
CA GLN A 12 13.70 2.34 -6.85
C GLN A 12 14.17 3.80 -6.94
N ALA A 13 14.03 4.58 -5.87
CA ALA A 13 14.57 5.93 -5.75
C ALA A 13 16.00 5.96 -5.18
N GLY A 14 16.60 4.80 -4.88
CA GLY A 14 17.97 4.66 -4.40
C GLY A 14 18.15 4.65 -2.89
N PHE A 15 17.09 4.39 -2.12
CA PHE A 15 17.20 4.06 -0.69
C PHE A 15 17.54 2.59 -0.50
N TYR A 16 18.32 2.31 0.53
CA TYR A 16 18.74 0.96 0.90
C TYR A 16 18.02 0.53 2.20
N PRO A 17 17.18 -0.53 2.19
CA PRO A 17 16.46 -0.97 3.37
C PRO A 17 17.40 -1.69 4.33
N VAL A 18 17.51 -1.21 5.56
CA VAL A 18 18.43 -1.75 6.58
C VAL A 18 17.71 -2.48 7.72
N TYR A 19 16.40 -2.25 7.86
CA TYR A 19 15.59 -2.89 8.88
C TYR A 19 14.11 -2.87 8.49
N VAL A 20 13.38 -3.93 8.83
CA VAL A 20 11.94 -4.04 8.58
C VAL A 20 11.18 -4.59 9.80
N ASN A 21 9.99 -4.04 10.06
CA ASN A 21 9.05 -4.58 11.03
C ASN A 21 7.70 -4.83 10.35
N GLU A 22 7.17 -6.06 10.46
CA GLU A 22 5.86 -6.44 9.96
C GLU A 22 5.27 -7.59 10.78
N LEU A 23 4.10 -7.35 11.39
CA LEU A 23 3.45 -8.31 12.28
C LEU A 23 2.92 -9.54 11.54
N ASN A 24 2.38 -9.35 10.33
CA ASN A 24 1.79 -10.46 9.59
C ASN A 24 2.85 -11.27 8.85
N LYS A 25 2.90 -12.58 9.13
CA LYS A 25 3.91 -13.49 8.58
C LYS A 25 3.89 -13.57 7.05
N ASP A 26 2.70 -13.62 6.42
CA ASP A 26 2.58 -13.69 4.96
C ASP A 26 3.03 -12.39 4.30
N ALA A 27 2.71 -11.24 4.91
CA ALA A 27 3.16 -9.93 4.42
C ALA A 27 4.68 -9.75 4.60
N LEU A 28 5.24 -10.18 5.74
CA LEU A 28 6.68 -10.18 5.96
C LEU A 28 7.39 -11.11 4.96
N GLU A 29 6.85 -12.32 4.74
CA GLU A 29 7.43 -13.23 3.74
C GLU A 29 7.37 -12.64 2.34
N THR A 30 6.25 -12.01 1.95
CA THR A 30 6.17 -11.24 0.69
C THR A 30 7.26 -10.18 0.63
N TYR A 31 7.50 -9.44 1.70
CA TYR A 31 8.54 -8.42 1.76
C TYR A 31 9.93 -9.03 1.52
N LEU A 32 10.24 -10.13 2.21
CA LEU A 32 11.57 -10.75 2.22
C LEU A 32 11.90 -11.49 0.92
N ILE A 33 10.98 -12.28 0.34
CA ILE A 33 11.25 -13.06 -0.90
C ILE A 33 11.61 -12.19 -2.10
N ASN A 34 11.12 -10.96 -2.14
CA ASN A 34 11.43 -10.01 -3.22
C ASN A 34 12.76 -9.26 -2.99
N ARG A 35 13.45 -9.53 -1.89
CA ARG A 35 14.68 -8.84 -1.47
C ARG A 35 15.85 -9.78 -1.19
N GLU A 36 15.66 -11.08 -1.37
CA GLU A 36 16.67 -12.10 -1.05
C GLU A 36 17.99 -11.92 -1.81
N ILE A 37 17.93 -11.44 -3.04
CA ILE A 37 19.13 -11.25 -3.89
C ILE A 37 19.83 -9.93 -3.57
N GLU A 38 19.07 -8.82 -3.52
CA GLU A 38 19.65 -7.48 -3.38
C GLU A 38 19.91 -7.09 -1.93
N TYR A 39 19.10 -7.61 -0.99
CA TYR A 39 19.15 -7.26 0.44
C TYR A 39 19.08 -8.50 1.34
N PRO A 40 20.02 -9.48 1.19
CA PRO A 40 19.96 -10.77 1.89
C PRO A 40 20.03 -10.64 3.41
N HIS A 41 20.63 -9.57 3.94
CA HIS A 41 20.71 -9.30 5.38
C HIS A 41 19.33 -9.21 6.04
N LEU A 42 18.28 -8.81 5.28
CA LEU A 42 16.91 -8.70 5.82
C LEU A 42 16.32 -10.06 6.24
N ARG A 43 16.86 -11.18 5.79
CA ARG A 43 16.48 -12.53 6.29
C ARG A 43 17.05 -12.82 7.68
N ASP A 44 18.10 -12.13 8.12
CA ASP A 44 18.62 -12.26 9.48
C ASP A 44 17.69 -11.53 10.47
N GLN A 45 17.28 -12.20 11.55
CA GLN A 45 16.45 -11.63 12.62
C GLN A 45 17.04 -10.39 13.30
N LYS A 46 18.32 -10.09 13.06
CA LYS A 46 18.94 -8.84 13.49
C LYS A 46 18.40 -7.62 12.75
N PHE A 47 17.83 -7.81 11.54
CA PHE A 47 17.39 -6.76 10.64
C PHE A 47 15.90 -6.85 10.30
N HIS A 48 15.15 -7.76 10.93
CA HIS A 48 13.70 -7.75 10.91
C HIS A 48 13.09 -8.14 12.25
N SER A 49 11.84 -7.76 12.47
CA SER A 49 11.03 -8.18 13.61
C SER A 49 9.55 -8.26 13.22
N ASN A 50 8.78 -8.97 14.05
CA ASN A 50 7.35 -9.12 13.83
C ASN A 50 6.55 -8.06 14.61
N ASP A 51 6.67 -8.01 15.92
CA ASP A 51 5.89 -7.08 16.74
C ASP A 51 6.71 -5.84 17.10
N ILE A 52 6.21 -4.66 16.74
CA ILE A 52 6.85 -3.39 17.11
C ILE A 52 6.95 -3.22 18.63
N LYS A 53 6.02 -3.79 19.40
CA LYS A 53 6.04 -3.72 20.86
C LYS A 53 7.29 -4.35 21.48
N GLU A 54 7.87 -5.35 20.83
CA GLU A 54 9.14 -5.96 21.24
C GLU A 54 10.35 -5.06 20.97
N CYS A 55 10.17 -4.07 20.08
CA CYS A 55 11.22 -3.16 19.63
C CYS A 55 11.31 -1.86 20.43
N ILE A 56 10.29 -1.51 21.24
CA ILE A 56 10.23 -0.22 21.95
C ILE A 56 10.88 -0.26 23.33
N ASN A 57 12.16 -0.67 23.38
CA ASN A 57 12.97 -0.68 24.60
C ASN A 57 14.44 -0.34 24.31
N GLU A 58 15.15 0.16 25.34
CA GLU A 58 16.55 0.60 25.21
C GLU A 58 17.53 -0.51 24.76
N LYS A 59 17.31 -1.75 25.24
CA LYS A 59 18.15 -2.91 24.90
C LYS A 59 18.08 -3.18 23.40
N PHE A 60 16.88 -3.15 22.83
CA PHE A 60 16.66 -3.35 21.40
C PHE A 60 17.41 -2.30 20.57
N PHE A 61 17.26 -1.00 20.87
CA PHE A 61 17.91 0.06 20.10
C PHE A 61 19.43 0.04 20.23
N LYS A 62 19.97 -0.29 21.41
CA LYS A 62 21.41 -0.51 21.60
C LYS A 62 21.90 -1.62 20.68
N GLN A 63 21.22 -2.77 20.67
CA GLN A 63 21.59 -3.92 19.85
C GLN A 63 21.43 -3.61 18.36
N LEU A 64 20.32 -3.01 17.94
CA LEU A 64 20.10 -2.61 16.53
C LEU A 64 21.22 -1.69 16.03
N LYS A 65 21.60 -0.66 16.80
CA LYS A 65 22.69 0.24 16.43
C LYS A 65 24.05 -0.45 16.33
N ILE A 66 24.31 -1.47 17.16
CA ILE A 66 25.51 -2.33 17.06
C ILE A 66 25.47 -3.13 15.76
N ASN A 67 24.33 -3.80 15.48
CA ASN A 67 24.16 -4.61 14.28
C ASN A 67 24.34 -3.75 12.99
N LEU A 68 23.70 -2.57 12.94
CA LEU A 68 23.84 -1.65 11.81
C LEU A 68 25.29 -1.20 11.60
N ARG A 69 26.04 -0.87 12.67
CA ARG A 69 27.46 -0.49 12.55
C ARG A 69 28.30 -1.65 12.03
N LYS A 70 28.04 -2.87 12.49
CA LYS A 70 28.76 -4.06 12.07
C LYS A 70 28.55 -4.36 10.59
N GLU A 71 27.30 -4.28 10.13
CA GLU A 71 26.90 -4.63 8.76
C GLU A 71 27.19 -3.51 7.75
N PHE A 72 26.88 -2.25 8.11
CA PHE A 72 26.89 -1.10 7.19
C PHE A 72 27.93 -0.04 7.52
N GLY A 73 28.76 -0.25 8.52
CA GLY A 73 29.76 0.76 8.96
C GLY A 73 29.17 1.95 9.70
N THR A 74 27.86 2.08 9.79
CA THR A 74 27.16 3.19 10.45
C THR A 74 25.88 2.73 11.14
N SER A 75 25.48 3.44 12.20
CA SER A 75 24.15 3.27 12.81
C SER A 75 23.21 4.46 12.53
N LYS A 76 23.66 5.43 11.72
CA LYS A 76 22.81 6.54 11.28
C LYS A 76 21.94 6.05 10.13
N VAL A 77 20.67 6.42 10.16
CA VAL A 77 19.71 6.13 9.09
C VAL A 77 19.18 7.44 8.54
N ASP A 78 18.98 7.51 7.22
CA ASP A 78 18.47 8.71 6.58
C ASP A 78 16.96 8.81 6.67
N LEU A 79 16.25 7.67 6.61
CA LEU A 79 14.80 7.63 6.54
C LEU A 79 14.23 6.56 7.47
N VAL A 80 13.19 6.92 8.24
CA VAL A 80 12.26 5.99 8.88
C VAL A 80 10.89 6.21 8.29
N CYS A 81 10.28 5.18 7.72
CA CYS A 81 8.94 5.28 7.13
C CYS A 81 8.04 4.15 7.59
N GLY A 82 6.73 4.39 7.61
CA GLY A 82 5.74 3.38 7.95
C GLY A 82 4.31 3.86 7.83
N GLY A 83 3.40 2.89 7.68
CA GLY A 83 1.96 3.08 7.72
C GLY A 83 1.36 2.19 8.81
N PRO A 84 1.51 2.53 10.10
CA PRO A 84 0.92 1.73 11.17
C PRO A 84 -0.59 1.67 11.01
N PRO A 85 -1.21 0.48 11.17
CA PRO A 85 -2.62 0.30 10.91
C PRO A 85 -3.48 1.12 11.86
N CYS A 86 -4.48 1.80 11.31
CA CYS A 86 -5.52 2.50 12.05
C CYS A 86 -6.86 1.80 11.78
N GLN A 87 -7.22 0.89 12.66
CA GLN A 87 -8.45 0.10 12.50
C GLN A 87 -9.70 0.96 12.66
N GLY A 88 -10.65 0.81 11.70
CA GLY A 88 -11.93 1.53 11.75
C GLY A 88 -11.91 2.96 11.22
N PHE A 89 -10.80 3.44 10.64
CA PHE A 89 -10.72 4.76 10.02
C PHE A 89 -11.04 4.74 8.51
N SER A 90 -10.93 3.57 7.86
CA SER A 90 -11.36 3.46 6.46
C SER A 90 -12.89 3.39 6.35
N GLY A 91 -13.47 3.99 5.30
CA GLY A 91 -14.92 3.93 5.04
C GLY A 91 -15.47 2.49 4.93
N ILE A 92 -14.64 1.52 4.56
CA ILE A 92 -14.96 0.09 4.53
C ILE A 92 -14.91 -0.51 5.95
N GLY A 93 -13.99 -0.03 6.81
CA GLY A 93 -13.87 -0.45 8.21
C GLY A 93 -14.99 0.10 9.11
N ILE A 94 -15.56 1.26 8.79
CA ILE A 94 -16.64 1.90 9.54
C ILE A 94 -17.85 0.98 9.70
N ARG A 95 -18.23 0.22 8.68
CA ARG A 95 -19.39 -0.70 8.75
C ARG A 95 -19.22 -1.84 9.75
N ARG A 96 -18.02 -2.09 10.27
CA ARG A 96 -17.70 -3.22 11.16
C ARG A 96 -17.23 -2.80 12.54
N SER A 97 -16.81 -1.56 12.75
CA SER A 97 -16.19 -1.08 13.99
C SER A 97 -17.08 -0.21 14.89
N TYR A 98 -18.38 -0.03 14.56
CA TYR A 98 -19.29 0.84 15.29
C TYR A 98 -19.60 0.42 16.75
N SER A 99 -19.07 -0.68 17.22
CA SER A 99 -19.41 -1.23 18.53
C SER A 99 -18.26 -1.29 19.52
N VAL A 100 -17.07 -0.86 19.13
CA VAL A 100 -15.89 -0.82 20.01
C VAL A 100 -15.29 0.58 19.91
N ASP A 101 -15.06 1.21 21.06
CA ASP A 101 -14.35 2.49 21.10
C ASP A 101 -12.97 2.32 20.50
N LYS A 102 -12.60 3.21 19.58
CA LYS A 102 -11.34 3.12 18.83
C LYS A 102 -10.13 3.29 19.75
N GLU A 103 -10.29 3.97 20.86
CA GLU A 103 -9.30 4.14 21.91
C GLU A 103 -8.89 2.80 22.54
N GLN A 104 -9.78 1.82 22.61
CA GLN A 104 -9.53 0.49 23.17
C GLN A 104 -8.82 -0.46 22.20
N LEU A 105 -8.63 -0.06 20.93
CA LEU A 105 -7.94 -0.88 19.94
C LEU A 105 -6.43 -0.62 19.97
N PRO A 106 -5.59 -1.56 20.43
CA PRO A 106 -4.14 -1.36 20.58
C PRO A 106 -3.45 -0.91 19.28
N SER A 107 -3.94 -1.36 18.13
CA SER A 107 -3.40 -0.97 16.81
C SER A 107 -3.58 0.52 16.48
N ASN A 108 -4.52 1.21 17.13
CA ASN A 108 -4.75 2.63 16.89
C ASN A 108 -3.73 3.54 17.59
N HIS A 109 -2.90 2.99 18.47
CA HIS A 109 -1.85 3.71 19.19
C HIS A 109 -0.43 3.44 18.65
N LEU A 110 -0.30 2.62 17.60
CA LEU A 110 1.01 2.27 17.00
C LEU A 110 1.78 3.47 16.41
N TYR A 111 1.11 4.60 16.17
CA TYR A 111 1.79 5.85 15.82
C TYR A 111 2.70 6.36 16.94
N GLN A 112 2.36 6.09 18.20
CA GLN A 112 3.21 6.42 19.37
C GLN A 112 4.47 5.56 19.37
N ASP A 113 4.35 4.26 19.07
CA ASP A 113 5.49 3.35 18.94
C ASP A 113 6.41 3.77 17.79
N MET A 114 5.83 4.17 16.64
CA MET A 114 6.61 4.72 15.53
C MET A 114 7.31 6.03 15.93
N SER A 115 6.64 6.92 16.63
CA SER A 115 7.24 8.17 17.15
C SER A 115 8.42 7.88 18.09
N TYR A 116 8.27 6.88 18.98
CA TYR A 116 9.37 6.44 19.85
C TYR A 116 10.53 5.86 19.05
N PHE A 117 10.25 5.05 18.03
CA PHE A 117 11.27 4.51 17.13
C PHE A 117 12.05 5.64 16.42
N ILE A 118 11.35 6.63 15.89
CA ILE A 118 11.95 7.83 15.26
C ILE A 118 12.82 8.59 16.27
N HIS A 119 12.31 8.80 17.49
CA HIS A 119 13.05 9.46 18.57
C HIS A 119 14.36 8.74 18.91
N LYS A 120 14.39 7.41 18.90
CA LYS A 120 15.61 6.61 19.19
C LYS A 120 16.58 6.52 18.04
N MET A 121 16.09 6.42 16.82
CA MET A 121 16.92 6.30 15.62
C MET A 121 17.40 7.64 15.07
N GLN A 122 16.65 8.73 15.32
CA GLN A 122 16.99 10.08 14.89
C GLN A 122 17.29 10.19 13.39
N PRO A 123 16.40 9.69 12.49
CA PRO A 123 16.63 9.79 11.04
C PRO A 123 16.69 11.24 10.58
N LYS A 124 17.23 11.49 9.39
CA LYS A 124 17.16 12.83 8.76
C LYS A 124 15.74 13.18 8.34
N ILE A 125 15.00 12.19 7.84
CA ILE A 125 13.59 12.32 7.40
C ILE A 125 12.78 11.20 8.02
N PHE A 126 11.53 11.46 8.37
CA PHE A 126 10.55 10.41 8.61
C PHE A 126 9.29 10.62 7.77
N LEU A 127 8.63 9.51 7.41
CA LEU A 127 7.37 9.49 6.68
C LEU A 127 6.37 8.59 7.37
N PHE A 128 5.28 9.16 7.87
CA PHE A 128 4.11 8.44 8.35
C PHE A 128 3.01 8.48 7.29
N GLU A 129 2.46 7.32 6.95
CA GLU A 129 1.37 7.18 5.97
C GLU A 129 0.11 6.63 6.64
N ASN A 130 -1.06 7.14 6.24
CA ASN A 130 -2.34 6.60 6.67
C ASN A 130 -3.47 6.88 5.67
N VAL A 131 -4.64 6.29 5.92
CA VAL A 131 -5.85 6.49 5.11
C VAL A 131 -6.48 7.86 5.36
N GLU A 132 -7.19 8.41 4.34
CA GLU A 132 -7.91 9.69 4.42
C GLU A 132 -8.86 9.77 5.62
N GLY A 133 -9.50 8.64 5.97
CA GLY A 133 -10.44 8.58 7.10
C GLY A 133 -9.84 9.01 8.45
N LEU A 134 -8.51 9.00 8.59
CA LEU A 134 -7.83 9.53 9.77
C LEU A 134 -8.18 11.00 10.03
N LEU A 135 -8.30 11.82 8.97
CA LEU A 135 -8.59 13.27 9.08
C LEU A 135 -9.94 13.59 9.72
N SER A 136 -10.87 12.64 9.71
CA SER A 136 -12.22 12.85 10.22
C SER A 136 -12.60 11.91 11.37
N SER A 137 -11.67 11.10 11.83
CA SER A 137 -11.92 10.06 12.82
C SER A 137 -12.02 10.62 14.23
N LYS A 138 -12.83 9.94 15.06
CA LYS A 138 -13.07 10.22 16.47
C LYS A 138 -12.65 9.02 17.30
N TRP A 139 -12.22 9.23 18.55
CA TRP A 139 -11.89 8.15 19.48
C TRP A 139 -13.13 7.35 19.89
N ASN A 140 -14.21 8.04 20.20
CA ASN A 140 -15.49 7.47 20.62
C ASN A 140 -16.66 8.22 19.95
N LYS A 141 -17.90 7.88 20.30
CA LYS A 141 -19.10 8.47 19.68
C LYS A 141 -19.28 9.95 20.03
N GLU A 142 -18.93 10.34 21.24
CA GLU A 142 -19.03 11.71 21.77
C GLU A 142 -17.86 12.59 21.35
N GLY A 143 -16.79 11.99 20.84
CA GLY A 143 -15.55 12.67 20.43
C GLY A 143 -15.73 13.68 19.30
N VAL A 144 -14.76 14.55 19.15
CA VAL A 144 -14.76 15.62 18.13
C VAL A 144 -14.20 15.11 16.81
N ARG A 145 -14.83 15.48 15.69
CA ARG A 145 -14.35 15.11 14.34
C ARG A 145 -12.91 15.59 14.14
N GLY A 146 -12.03 14.65 13.76
CA GLY A 146 -10.62 14.91 13.48
C GLY A 146 -9.72 14.94 14.72
N GLU A 147 -10.22 14.64 15.92
CA GLU A 147 -9.41 14.61 17.14
C GLU A 147 -8.25 13.63 17.07
N ILE A 148 -8.47 12.45 16.50
CA ILE A 148 -7.40 11.44 16.35
C ILE A 148 -6.27 11.97 15.45
N PHE A 149 -6.60 12.63 14.34
CA PHE A 149 -5.58 13.24 13.50
C PHE A 149 -4.78 14.32 14.22
N LYS A 150 -5.44 15.13 15.04
CA LYS A 150 -4.75 16.16 15.86
C LYS A 150 -3.77 15.52 16.84
N ASP A 151 -4.16 14.42 17.50
CA ASP A 151 -3.31 13.71 18.44
C ASP A 151 -2.10 13.08 17.73
N VAL A 152 -2.33 12.44 16.58
CA VAL A 152 -1.26 11.88 15.74
C VAL A 152 -0.29 12.98 15.30
N LEU A 153 -0.80 14.06 14.73
CA LEU A 153 0.04 15.16 14.24
C LEU A 153 0.85 15.77 15.36
N LYS A 154 0.22 16.08 16.53
CA LYS A 154 0.89 16.63 17.71
C LYS A 154 1.97 15.71 18.23
N THR A 155 1.76 14.38 18.19
CA THR A 155 2.78 13.41 18.60
C THR A 155 4.04 13.52 17.76
N PHE A 156 3.92 13.65 16.44
CA PHE A 156 5.08 13.83 15.57
C PHE A 156 5.69 15.23 15.66
N GLN A 157 4.88 16.29 15.84
CA GLN A 157 5.37 17.66 16.07
C GLN A 157 6.17 17.81 17.36
N ASN A 158 5.89 16.99 18.37
CA ASN A 158 6.64 16.98 19.62
C ASN A 158 8.05 16.35 19.51
N LEU A 159 8.40 15.75 18.35
CA LEU A 159 9.73 15.24 18.09
C LEU A 159 10.73 16.40 17.93
N LYS A 160 11.57 16.61 18.94
CA LYS A 160 12.54 17.71 18.95
C LYS A 160 13.50 17.65 17.76
N GLY A 161 13.73 18.80 17.14
CA GLY A 161 14.67 18.99 16.04
C GLY A 161 14.13 18.54 14.67
N TYR A 162 12.81 18.45 14.54
CA TYR A 162 12.13 18.20 13.27
C TYR A 162 11.11 19.31 12.97
N ASP A 163 11.10 19.75 11.73
CA ASP A 163 9.99 20.46 11.14
C ASP A 163 9.03 19.42 10.56
N VAL A 164 7.75 19.54 10.90
CA VAL A 164 6.74 18.51 10.57
C VAL A 164 5.61 19.14 9.78
N LYS A 165 5.32 18.58 8.60
CA LYS A 165 4.24 19.02 7.71
C LYS A 165 3.42 17.81 7.27
N TYR A 166 2.21 18.05 6.75
CA TYR A 166 1.35 16.98 6.24
C TYR A 166 0.62 17.39 4.96
N LYS A 167 0.14 16.38 4.24
CA LYS A 167 -0.73 16.56 3.07
C LYS A 167 -1.65 15.36 2.90
N LEU A 168 -2.89 15.61 2.46
CA LEU A 168 -3.71 14.60 1.81
C LEU A 168 -3.30 14.55 0.35
N VAL A 169 -2.69 13.46 -0.09
CA VAL A 169 -2.28 13.23 -1.48
C VAL A 169 -3.19 12.19 -2.14
N HIS A 170 -3.38 12.31 -3.44
CA HIS A 170 -4.07 11.31 -4.26
C HIS A 170 -3.04 10.60 -5.13
N ALA A 171 -3.00 9.27 -5.08
CA ALA A 171 -1.98 8.51 -5.82
C ALA A 171 -2.01 8.76 -7.33
N LYS A 172 -3.18 9.06 -7.91
CA LYS A 172 -3.31 9.44 -9.32
C LYS A 172 -2.44 10.64 -9.71
N ASP A 173 -2.25 11.57 -8.80
CA ASP A 173 -1.47 12.78 -9.02
C ASP A 173 0.03 12.49 -9.18
N TYR A 174 0.44 11.25 -8.89
CA TYR A 174 1.82 10.75 -8.93
C TYR A 174 1.97 9.53 -9.88
N GLY A 175 1.19 9.46 -10.94
CA GLY A 175 1.34 8.45 -11.98
C GLY A 175 0.72 7.07 -11.68
N VAL A 176 -0.19 6.99 -10.71
CA VAL A 176 -0.85 5.74 -10.33
C VAL A 176 -2.24 5.64 -10.97
N PRO A 177 -2.60 4.51 -11.62
CA PRO A 177 -3.89 4.34 -12.30
C PRO A 177 -5.05 4.08 -11.32
N GLN A 178 -5.10 4.83 -10.23
CA GLN A 178 -6.22 4.83 -9.27
C GLN A 178 -6.24 6.09 -8.42
N ASN A 179 -7.43 6.48 -8.00
CA ASN A 179 -7.60 7.55 -7.01
C ASN A 179 -7.50 6.97 -5.60
N ARG A 180 -6.30 6.97 -5.01
CA ARG A 180 -6.04 6.45 -3.68
C ARG A 180 -5.61 7.57 -2.76
N PRO A 181 -6.55 8.19 -2.00
CA PRO A 181 -6.20 9.25 -1.07
C PRO A 181 -5.39 8.70 0.12
N ARG A 182 -4.33 9.41 0.49
CA ARG A 182 -3.47 9.08 1.63
C ARG A 182 -3.04 10.33 2.37
N VAL A 183 -3.12 10.26 3.69
CA VAL A 183 -2.54 11.29 4.58
C VAL A 183 -1.08 10.93 4.78
N LEU A 184 -0.20 11.85 4.41
CA LEU A 184 1.23 11.75 4.63
C LEU A 184 1.64 12.81 5.64
N ILE A 185 2.34 12.41 6.72
CA ILE A 185 3.02 13.32 7.64
C ILE A 185 4.51 13.11 7.44
N VAL A 186 5.22 14.19 7.11
CA VAL A 186 6.65 14.18 6.85
C VAL A 186 7.34 15.06 7.89
N GLY A 187 8.36 14.52 8.53
CA GLY A 187 9.26 15.31 9.36
C GLY A 187 10.66 15.30 8.79
N ILE A 188 11.26 16.47 8.71
CA ILE A 188 12.63 16.67 8.23
C ILE A 188 13.43 17.34 9.34
N LYS A 189 14.66 16.89 9.59
CA LYS A 189 15.54 17.54 10.57
C LYS A 189 15.64 19.05 10.28
N SER A 190 15.35 19.89 11.27
CA SER A 190 15.39 21.37 11.12
C SER A 190 16.74 21.87 10.59
N THR A 191 17.82 21.14 10.87
CA THR A 191 19.17 21.48 10.40
C THR A 191 19.39 21.30 8.89
N ILE A 192 18.49 20.61 8.18
CA ILE A 192 18.56 20.39 6.73
C ILE A 192 17.40 21.00 5.96
N VAL A 193 16.42 21.58 6.65
CA VAL A 193 15.35 22.36 6.01
C VAL A 193 15.93 23.68 5.50
N LYS A 194 15.84 23.91 4.17
CA LYS A 194 16.39 25.11 3.53
C LYS A 194 15.52 26.35 3.75
N ASN A 195 14.19 26.15 3.72
CA ASN A 195 13.20 27.23 3.88
C ASN A 195 12.22 26.87 4.99
N HIS A 196 12.36 27.48 6.14
CA HIS A 196 11.38 27.36 7.22
C HIS A 196 10.16 28.20 6.88
N THR A 197 8.98 27.59 6.97
CA THR A 197 7.70 28.25 6.73
C THR A 197 6.67 27.69 7.70
N ASP A 198 5.77 28.54 8.16
CA ASP A 198 4.64 28.15 9.03
C ASP A 198 3.53 27.41 8.28
N ASP A 199 3.61 27.37 6.94
CA ASP A 199 2.69 26.59 6.11
C ASP A 199 2.79 25.10 6.46
N MET A 200 1.69 24.50 6.87
CA MET A 200 1.59 23.08 7.24
C MET A 200 1.45 22.15 6.05
N ASP A 201 1.23 22.67 4.85
CA ASP A 201 1.12 21.87 3.63
C ASP A 201 2.50 21.34 3.22
N ALA A 202 2.63 20.02 3.16
CA ALA A 202 3.92 19.39 2.87
C ALA A 202 4.39 19.57 1.41
N VAL A 203 3.50 19.85 0.45
CA VAL A 203 3.89 20.10 -0.94
C VAL A 203 4.41 21.53 -1.10
N SER A 204 3.62 22.54 -0.74
CA SER A 204 4.03 23.94 -0.79
C SER A 204 5.24 24.23 0.11
N GLY A 205 5.36 23.51 1.22
CA GLY A 205 6.52 23.57 2.11
C GLY A 205 7.77 22.84 1.61
N GLY A 206 7.73 22.17 0.45
CA GLY A 206 8.86 21.47 -0.13
C GLY A 206 9.24 20.13 0.54
N PHE A 207 8.32 19.54 1.34
CA PHE A 207 8.54 18.25 2.02
C PHE A 207 8.07 17.06 1.19
N LEU A 208 7.18 17.28 0.25
CA LEU A 208 6.67 16.30 -0.72
C LEU A 208 6.82 16.86 -2.15
N PRO A 209 6.92 15.97 -3.15
CA PRO A 209 7.06 16.40 -4.55
C PRO A 209 5.79 17.06 -5.07
N ASP A 210 5.97 17.92 -6.07
CA ASP A 210 4.87 18.48 -6.86
C ASP A 210 4.09 17.38 -7.60
N ILE A 211 2.85 17.71 -7.96
CA ILE A 211 1.96 16.83 -8.72
C ILE A 211 2.51 16.63 -10.13
N ILE A 212 2.54 15.37 -10.59
CA ILE A 212 2.99 14.99 -11.94
C ILE A 212 1.82 14.99 -12.92
N GLY A 213 0.65 14.49 -12.48
CA GLY A 213 -0.60 14.49 -13.26
C GLY A 213 -0.70 13.48 -14.41
N ASP A 214 0.35 12.72 -14.71
CA ASP A 214 0.36 11.69 -15.75
C ASP A 214 0.09 10.31 -15.16
N TYR A 215 -0.96 9.63 -15.64
CA TYR A 215 -1.39 8.31 -15.18
C TYR A 215 -1.95 7.49 -16.36
N PRO A 216 -1.69 6.16 -16.41
CA PRO A 216 -2.22 5.32 -17.47
C PRO A 216 -3.69 4.98 -17.28
N ASN A 217 -4.40 4.70 -18.39
CA ASN A 217 -5.69 4.02 -18.37
C ASN A 217 -5.53 2.54 -18.03
N LEU A 218 -6.62 1.88 -17.57
CA LEU A 218 -6.55 0.44 -17.27
C LEU A 218 -6.26 -0.42 -18.51
N LYS A 219 -6.74 0.00 -19.70
CA LYS A 219 -6.36 -0.63 -20.96
C LYS A 219 -4.85 -0.59 -21.22
N GLU A 220 -4.20 0.52 -20.86
CA GLU A 220 -2.76 0.70 -21.06
C GLU A 220 -1.91 -0.17 -20.14
N ILE A 221 -2.46 -0.63 -19.02
CA ILE A 221 -1.73 -1.51 -18.09
C ILE A 221 -2.20 -2.96 -18.11
N PHE A 222 -3.36 -3.31 -18.73
CA PHE A 222 -3.91 -4.66 -18.72
C PHE A 222 -3.91 -5.35 -20.10
N SER A 223 -3.97 -4.58 -21.21
CA SER A 223 -4.25 -5.17 -22.54
C SER A 223 -3.23 -6.18 -23.03
N ASP A 224 -2.06 -6.25 -22.42
CA ASP A 224 -0.98 -7.20 -22.75
C ASP A 224 -1.06 -8.52 -21.96
N ILE A 225 -1.85 -8.57 -20.89
CA ILE A 225 -2.06 -9.77 -20.06
C ILE A 225 -3.47 -10.36 -20.20
N ILE A 226 -4.33 -9.77 -21.03
CA ILE A 226 -5.64 -10.34 -21.34
C ILE A 226 -5.48 -11.60 -22.17
N ASP A 227 -5.81 -12.74 -21.58
CA ASP A 227 -5.88 -14.03 -22.25
C ASP A 227 -7.30 -14.27 -22.76
N LYS A 228 -7.47 -14.35 -24.10
CA LYS A 228 -8.77 -14.61 -24.72
C LYS A 228 -9.26 -16.05 -24.50
N GLY A 229 -8.34 -16.97 -24.20
CA GLY A 229 -8.61 -18.36 -23.91
C GLY A 229 -8.72 -18.68 -22.42
N PHE A 230 -8.91 -17.67 -21.55
CA PHE A 230 -8.98 -17.90 -20.11
C PHE A 230 -10.12 -18.84 -19.72
N GLU A 231 -9.89 -19.68 -18.73
CA GLU A 231 -10.88 -20.57 -18.13
C GLU A 231 -11.14 -20.19 -16.68
N TYR A 232 -12.40 -20.23 -16.25
CA TYR A 232 -12.79 -20.00 -14.85
C TYR A 232 -12.17 -21.02 -13.92
N GLY A 233 -11.44 -20.59 -12.91
CA GLY A 233 -10.68 -21.45 -12.02
C GLY A 233 -9.31 -21.88 -12.55
N GLY A 234 -8.98 -21.51 -13.80
CA GLY A 234 -7.68 -21.72 -14.39
C GLY A 234 -6.68 -20.61 -14.11
N GLU A 235 -5.54 -20.63 -14.80
CA GLU A 235 -4.44 -19.70 -14.66
C GLU A 235 -3.74 -19.46 -16.00
N THR A 236 -3.39 -18.23 -16.32
CA THR A 236 -2.48 -17.93 -17.43
C THR A 236 -1.05 -17.80 -16.92
N LYS A 237 -0.19 -18.74 -17.30
CA LYS A 237 1.18 -18.90 -16.77
C LYS A 237 2.27 -18.22 -17.60
N ILE A 238 1.92 -17.79 -18.81
CA ILE A 238 2.85 -17.12 -19.74
C ILE A 238 2.20 -15.88 -20.31
N TYR A 239 3.01 -14.89 -20.67
CA TYR A 239 2.48 -13.67 -21.28
C TYR A 239 1.83 -13.95 -22.64
N PRO A 240 0.55 -13.61 -22.85
CA PRO A 240 -0.16 -13.88 -24.11
C PRO A 240 0.28 -12.93 -25.24
N SER A 241 0.89 -11.79 -24.93
CA SER A 241 1.40 -10.83 -25.91
C SER A 241 2.64 -10.08 -25.42
N ASN A 242 3.34 -9.40 -26.34
CA ASN A 242 4.37 -8.43 -25.98
C ASN A 242 3.77 -7.18 -25.31
N PRO A 243 4.55 -6.40 -24.52
CA PRO A 243 4.13 -5.09 -24.07
C PRO A 243 3.70 -4.21 -25.25
N LYS A 244 2.61 -3.45 -25.08
CA LYS A 244 2.02 -2.57 -26.10
C LYS A 244 2.18 -1.09 -25.76
N THR A 245 2.56 -0.79 -24.51
CA THR A 245 2.76 0.57 -24.00
C THR A 245 4.04 0.63 -23.17
N SER A 246 4.58 1.82 -22.97
CA SER A 246 5.71 2.04 -22.06
C SER A 246 5.37 1.60 -20.63
N TRP A 247 4.16 1.87 -20.16
CA TRP A 247 3.69 1.43 -18.85
C TRP A 247 3.75 -0.08 -18.66
N GLN A 248 3.35 -0.85 -19.67
CA GLN A 248 3.48 -2.32 -19.65
C GLN A 248 4.92 -2.77 -19.68
N ALA A 249 5.76 -2.11 -20.47
CA ALA A 249 7.19 -2.41 -20.53
C ALA A 249 7.85 -2.16 -19.17
N ASP A 250 7.56 -1.03 -18.52
CA ASP A 250 8.08 -0.71 -17.18
C ASP A 250 7.67 -1.77 -16.14
N LEU A 251 6.38 -2.17 -16.13
CA LEU A 251 5.88 -3.19 -15.23
C LEU A 251 6.51 -4.57 -15.45
N ARG A 252 6.92 -4.89 -16.69
CA ARG A 252 7.57 -6.16 -17.07
C ARG A 252 9.09 -6.15 -16.99
N THR A 253 9.70 -5.01 -16.72
CA THR A 253 11.16 -4.94 -16.62
C THR A 253 11.62 -5.50 -15.28
N MET A 254 12.47 -6.53 -15.36
CA MET A 254 13.09 -7.17 -14.20
C MET A 254 14.15 -6.25 -13.56
N PRO A 255 14.55 -6.46 -12.29
CA PRO A 255 15.61 -5.68 -11.65
C PRO A 255 16.93 -5.64 -12.44
N ASN A 256 17.27 -6.73 -13.14
CA ASN A 256 18.45 -6.83 -13.99
C ASN A 256 18.30 -6.17 -15.39
N GLY A 257 17.21 -5.42 -15.62
CA GLY A 257 16.92 -4.78 -16.90
C GLY A 257 16.31 -5.66 -18.00
N LYS A 258 16.15 -6.97 -17.77
CA LYS A 258 15.51 -7.87 -18.74
C LYS A 258 14.01 -7.52 -18.88
N LEU A 259 13.56 -7.24 -20.09
CA LEU A 259 12.14 -7.07 -20.42
C LEU A 259 11.50 -8.44 -20.70
N LEU A 260 10.47 -8.79 -19.92
CA LEU A 260 9.65 -9.98 -20.14
C LEU A 260 8.75 -9.82 -21.38
N ARG A 261 8.76 -10.81 -22.26
CA ARG A 261 8.08 -10.79 -23.57
C ARG A 261 6.99 -11.86 -23.64
N LYS A 262 6.27 -11.91 -24.77
CA LYS A 262 5.33 -12.99 -25.06
C LYS A 262 6.02 -14.35 -24.90
N GLY A 263 5.38 -15.28 -24.18
CA GLY A 263 5.89 -16.61 -23.88
C GLY A 263 6.76 -16.71 -22.63
N ASP A 264 7.26 -15.58 -22.08
CA ASP A 264 7.95 -15.59 -20.78
C ASP A 264 6.97 -15.91 -19.64
N PRO A 265 7.45 -16.48 -18.52
CA PRO A 265 6.59 -16.81 -17.37
C PRO A 265 5.88 -15.59 -16.79
N MET A 266 4.58 -15.76 -16.50
CA MET A 266 3.76 -14.81 -15.75
C MET A 266 3.24 -15.46 -14.47
N THR A 267 3.15 -14.71 -13.38
CA THR A 267 2.69 -15.20 -12.09
C THR A 267 1.50 -14.39 -11.58
N GLU A 268 0.76 -14.93 -10.62
CA GLU A 268 -0.36 -14.25 -9.95
C GLU A 268 -1.55 -13.93 -10.89
N HIS A 269 -1.69 -14.66 -11.99
CA HIS A 269 -2.77 -14.44 -12.96
C HIS A 269 -3.77 -15.61 -12.99
N GLU A 270 -4.17 -16.05 -11.79
CA GLU A 270 -5.17 -17.10 -11.54
C GLU A 270 -6.59 -16.51 -11.53
N TYR A 271 -7.52 -17.17 -12.18
CA TYR A 271 -8.91 -16.73 -12.33
C TYR A 271 -9.83 -17.31 -11.25
N SER A 272 -10.80 -16.53 -10.80
CA SER A 272 -11.81 -17.01 -9.86
C SER A 272 -12.78 -17.96 -10.57
N ASN A 273 -13.16 -19.05 -9.88
CA ASN A 273 -14.19 -19.98 -10.36
C ASN A 273 -15.58 -19.46 -9.98
N HIS A 274 -16.13 -18.55 -10.80
CA HIS A 274 -17.47 -18.02 -10.61
C HIS A 274 -18.54 -19.01 -11.09
N ASN A 275 -19.66 -19.11 -10.34
CA ASN A 275 -20.83 -19.88 -10.79
C ASN A 275 -21.52 -19.18 -11.98
N GLN A 276 -22.39 -19.91 -12.70
CA GLN A 276 -23.04 -19.42 -13.90
C GLN A 276 -23.83 -18.12 -13.68
N ARG A 277 -24.58 -18.01 -12.56
CA ARG A 277 -25.33 -16.79 -12.23
C ARG A 277 -24.40 -15.56 -12.11
N THR A 278 -23.25 -15.72 -11.47
CA THR A 278 -22.27 -14.65 -11.32
C THR A 278 -21.64 -14.27 -12.66
N ARG A 279 -21.33 -15.26 -13.52
CA ARG A 279 -20.81 -15.02 -14.88
C ARG A 279 -21.82 -14.22 -15.72
N THR A 280 -23.10 -14.62 -15.71
CA THR A 280 -24.19 -13.92 -16.41
C THR A 280 -24.34 -12.48 -15.90
N LYS A 281 -24.33 -12.28 -14.56
CA LYS A 281 -24.33 -10.94 -13.96
C LYS A 281 -23.18 -10.09 -14.45
N PHE A 282 -21.95 -10.60 -14.44
CA PHE A 282 -20.78 -9.84 -14.85
C PHE A 282 -20.79 -9.51 -16.34
N GLN A 283 -21.24 -10.44 -17.18
CA GLN A 283 -21.42 -10.19 -18.61
C GLN A 283 -22.49 -9.09 -18.86
N SER A 284 -23.59 -9.14 -18.12
CA SER A 284 -24.61 -8.08 -18.17
C SER A 284 -24.06 -6.73 -17.75
N MET A 285 -23.23 -6.67 -16.70
CA MET A 285 -22.56 -5.44 -16.26
C MET A 285 -21.62 -4.88 -17.32
N ILE A 286 -20.86 -5.73 -18.02
CA ILE A 286 -19.98 -5.30 -19.13
C ILE A 286 -20.81 -4.71 -20.26
N ASN A 287 -21.87 -5.39 -20.70
CA ASN A 287 -22.73 -4.96 -21.78
C ASN A 287 -23.47 -3.65 -21.46
N ASN A 288 -23.82 -3.45 -20.17
CA ASN A 288 -24.59 -2.29 -19.69
C ASN A 288 -23.69 -1.25 -18.97
N LYS A 289 -22.41 -1.17 -19.31
CA LYS A 289 -21.44 -0.16 -18.79
C LYS A 289 -21.44 -0.03 -17.26
N GLY A 290 -21.52 -1.17 -16.56
CA GLY A 290 -21.47 -1.24 -15.10
C GLY A 290 -22.83 -1.21 -14.38
N VAL A 291 -23.93 -1.01 -15.09
CA VAL A 291 -25.27 -1.07 -14.50
C VAL A 291 -25.63 -2.51 -14.16
N ILE A 292 -26.03 -2.74 -12.91
CA ILE A 292 -26.47 -4.07 -12.45
C ILE A 292 -27.97 -4.20 -12.70
N ALA A 293 -28.38 -5.17 -13.51
CA ALA A 293 -29.79 -5.48 -13.75
C ALA A 293 -30.52 -5.85 -12.44
N ASP A 294 -31.80 -5.55 -12.34
CA ASP A 294 -32.58 -5.67 -11.10
C ASP A 294 -32.57 -7.09 -10.52
N GLU A 295 -32.61 -8.10 -11.38
CA GLU A 295 -32.56 -9.53 -11.01
C GLU A 295 -31.25 -9.95 -10.30
N PHE A 296 -30.17 -9.14 -10.46
CA PHE A 296 -28.87 -9.38 -9.84
C PHE A 296 -28.56 -8.44 -8.68
N LYS A 297 -29.41 -7.44 -8.40
CA LYS A 297 -29.22 -6.53 -7.27
C LYS A 297 -29.31 -7.26 -5.94
N THR A 298 -28.44 -6.89 -5.01
CA THR A 298 -28.48 -7.37 -3.62
C THR A 298 -28.53 -6.20 -2.65
N LYS A 299 -29.19 -6.38 -1.50
CA LYS A 299 -29.37 -5.31 -0.49
C LYS A 299 -28.04 -4.86 0.16
N LYS A 300 -26.98 -5.66 0.09
CA LYS A 300 -25.79 -5.44 0.93
C LYS A 300 -24.53 -5.08 0.14
N PHE A 301 -24.45 -5.39 -1.14
CA PHE A 301 -23.19 -5.26 -1.89
C PHE A 301 -23.44 -5.11 -3.39
N ALA A 302 -22.79 -4.11 -3.99
CA ALA A 302 -22.79 -3.90 -5.42
C ALA A 302 -21.35 -3.89 -5.94
N GLN A 303 -21.05 -4.79 -6.87
CA GLN A 303 -19.82 -4.76 -7.63
C GLN A 303 -19.77 -3.51 -8.51
N ARG A 304 -18.57 -3.05 -8.80
CA ARG A 304 -18.31 -1.95 -9.74
C ARG A 304 -17.55 -2.50 -10.95
N LEU A 305 -17.94 -2.09 -12.15
CA LEU A 305 -17.15 -2.38 -13.33
C LEU A 305 -15.89 -1.53 -13.33
N LEU A 306 -14.73 -2.12 -13.54
CA LEU A 306 -13.51 -1.36 -13.81
C LEU A 306 -13.69 -0.59 -15.12
N PRO A 307 -13.38 0.71 -15.20
CA PRO A 307 -13.41 1.44 -16.45
C PRO A 307 -12.21 1.02 -17.32
N ARG A 308 -12.44 0.86 -18.61
CA ARG A 308 -11.36 0.60 -19.58
C ARG A 308 -10.43 1.81 -19.71
N GLU A 309 -11.04 2.99 -19.73
CA GLU A 309 -10.38 4.29 -19.86
C GLU A 309 -10.99 5.26 -18.84
N TRP A 310 -10.17 6.20 -18.35
CA TRP A 310 -10.66 7.24 -17.46
C TRP A 310 -11.37 8.34 -18.27
N GLY A 311 -12.48 8.82 -17.77
CA GLY A 311 -13.10 10.04 -18.30
C GLY A 311 -12.32 11.30 -17.87
N ASN A 312 -12.87 12.47 -18.17
CA ASN A 312 -12.23 13.77 -17.91
C ASN A 312 -11.83 14.03 -16.44
N LYS A 313 -12.41 13.30 -15.50
CA LYS A 313 -12.08 13.40 -14.05
C LYS A 313 -10.89 12.53 -13.63
N GLY A 314 -10.34 11.76 -14.56
CA GLY A 314 -9.26 10.81 -14.27
C GLY A 314 -9.70 9.63 -13.41
N PRO A 315 -8.73 8.91 -12.80
CA PRO A 315 -8.99 7.79 -11.93
C PRO A 315 -9.91 8.13 -10.77
N THR A 316 -11.00 7.38 -10.61
CA THR A 316 -11.99 7.56 -9.52
C THR A 316 -12.07 6.33 -8.60
N ILE A 317 -11.48 5.21 -9.02
CA ILE A 317 -11.50 3.94 -8.30
C ILE A 317 -10.27 3.82 -7.39
N THR A 318 -10.47 3.22 -6.22
CA THR A 318 -9.41 2.78 -5.32
C THR A 318 -9.50 1.27 -5.15
N ILE A 319 -8.41 0.55 -5.41
CA ILE A 319 -8.31 -0.88 -5.17
C ILE A 319 -8.49 -1.16 -3.68
N THR A 320 -9.35 -2.12 -3.38
CA THR A 320 -9.68 -2.56 -2.02
C THR A 320 -9.02 -3.89 -1.69
N SER A 321 -9.16 -4.31 -0.44
CA SER A 321 -8.71 -5.63 0.04
C SER A 321 -9.62 -6.79 -0.39
N LEU A 322 -10.65 -6.52 -1.21
CA LEU A 322 -11.67 -7.47 -1.60
C LEU A 322 -11.58 -7.79 -3.09
N PRO A 323 -11.35 -9.05 -3.49
CA PRO A 323 -11.34 -9.42 -4.90
C PRO A 323 -12.66 -9.15 -5.59
N ASP A 324 -13.79 -9.26 -4.84
CA ASP A 324 -15.15 -9.20 -5.40
C ASP A 324 -15.72 -7.79 -5.54
N ASP A 325 -14.97 -6.73 -5.18
CA ASP A 325 -15.45 -5.35 -5.30
C ASP A 325 -15.54 -4.89 -6.75
N PHE A 326 -14.77 -5.53 -7.64
CA PHE A 326 -14.68 -5.12 -9.03
C PHE A 326 -14.93 -6.28 -9.99
N VAL A 327 -15.46 -5.92 -11.16
CA VAL A 327 -15.55 -6.76 -12.35
C VAL A 327 -14.56 -6.22 -13.38
N HIS A 328 -13.84 -7.08 -14.07
CA HIS A 328 -12.93 -6.70 -15.15
C HIS A 328 -13.71 -6.08 -16.32
N TYR A 329 -13.17 -5.04 -16.96
CA TYR A 329 -13.89 -4.26 -17.98
C TYR A 329 -14.21 -5.03 -19.27
N GLU A 330 -13.56 -6.16 -19.54
CA GLU A 330 -13.65 -6.91 -20.81
C GLU A 330 -13.98 -8.39 -20.60
N GLN A 331 -13.69 -8.96 -19.46
CA GLN A 331 -13.90 -10.36 -19.14
C GLN A 331 -14.85 -10.52 -17.94
N ALA A 332 -15.85 -11.39 -18.05
CA ALA A 332 -16.91 -11.54 -17.03
C ALA A 332 -16.40 -12.21 -15.73
N ARG A 333 -15.38 -11.63 -15.12
CA ARG A 333 -14.69 -12.13 -13.93
C ARG A 333 -14.22 -10.99 -13.03
N THR A 334 -13.83 -11.32 -11.81
CA THR A 334 -13.09 -10.39 -10.94
C THR A 334 -11.65 -10.23 -11.44
N PRO A 335 -10.98 -9.09 -11.12
CA PRO A 335 -9.57 -8.92 -11.42
C PRO A 335 -8.70 -9.98 -10.73
N THR A 336 -7.61 -10.38 -11.36
CA THR A 336 -6.60 -11.26 -10.79
C THR A 336 -5.72 -10.52 -9.79
N VAL A 337 -4.90 -11.27 -9.03
CA VAL A 337 -3.88 -10.69 -8.14
C VAL A 337 -2.92 -9.80 -8.93
N ARG A 338 -2.47 -10.25 -10.13
CA ARG A 338 -1.58 -9.49 -11.01
C ARG A 338 -2.19 -8.17 -11.48
N GLU A 339 -3.45 -8.18 -11.90
CA GLU A 339 -4.15 -6.97 -12.32
C GLU A 339 -4.28 -5.97 -11.15
N CYS A 340 -4.64 -6.44 -9.96
CA CYS A 340 -4.67 -5.58 -8.78
C CYS A 340 -3.27 -5.05 -8.41
N ALA A 341 -2.23 -5.87 -8.54
CA ALA A 341 -0.85 -5.46 -8.29
C ALA A 341 -0.40 -4.37 -9.29
N ARG A 342 -0.75 -4.50 -10.58
CA ARG A 342 -0.48 -3.47 -11.59
C ARG A 342 -1.20 -2.15 -11.31
N MET A 343 -2.43 -2.18 -10.78
CA MET A 343 -3.12 -0.96 -10.34
C MET A 343 -2.43 -0.28 -9.13
N GLN A 344 -1.67 -1.03 -8.34
CA GLN A 344 -0.80 -0.51 -7.28
C GLN A 344 0.63 -0.25 -7.78
N THR A 345 0.84 -0.38 -9.09
CA THR A 345 2.14 -0.18 -9.75
C THR A 345 3.25 -1.10 -9.27
N PHE A 346 2.91 -2.30 -8.75
CA PHE A 346 3.90 -3.35 -8.53
C PHE A 346 4.37 -3.92 -9.86
N PRO A 347 5.68 -4.10 -10.07
CA PRO A 347 6.20 -4.76 -11.26
C PRO A 347 5.82 -6.24 -11.28
N ASP A 348 5.77 -6.82 -12.48
CA ASP A 348 5.26 -8.18 -12.67
C ASP A 348 6.14 -9.28 -12.07
N TRP A 349 7.41 -9.01 -11.86
CA TRP A 349 8.32 -9.92 -11.16
C TRP A 349 8.07 -10.00 -9.65
N TYR A 350 7.33 -9.04 -9.07
CA TYR A 350 7.03 -9.01 -7.66
C TYR A 350 6.09 -10.16 -7.28
N LYS A 351 6.50 -10.98 -6.32
CA LYS A 351 5.78 -12.16 -5.83
C LYS A 351 5.03 -11.83 -4.54
N PHE A 352 3.94 -12.53 -4.30
CA PHE A 352 3.15 -12.40 -3.08
C PHE A 352 3.06 -13.75 -2.38
N ALA A 353 3.44 -13.84 -1.10
CA ALA A 353 3.31 -15.02 -0.27
C ALA A 353 1.89 -15.15 0.33
N GLY A 354 1.58 -16.35 0.80
CA GLY A 354 0.31 -16.64 1.47
C GLY A 354 -0.83 -16.99 0.51
N LYS A 355 -2.03 -17.09 1.08
CA LYS A 355 -3.25 -17.48 0.34
C LYS A 355 -3.68 -16.37 -0.61
N ARG A 356 -4.29 -16.73 -1.73
CA ARG A 356 -4.87 -15.77 -2.68
C ARG A 356 -6.00 -14.98 -2.03
N THR A 357 -6.93 -15.65 -1.36
CA THR A 357 -8.09 -15.05 -0.67
C THR A 357 -8.41 -15.80 0.62
N THR A 358 -9.24 -15.21 1.49
CA THR A 358 -9.75 -15.83 2.71
C THR A 358 -11.17 -15.40 3.03
N GLY A 359 -11.89 -16.17 3.86
CA GLY A 359 -13.24 -15.86 4.31
C GLY A 359 -13.34 -14.58 5.14
N GLY A 360 -14.53 -13.99 5.15
CA GLY A 360 -14.77 -12.67 5.72
C GLY A 360 -14.35 -12.49 7.19
N ILE A 361 -14.66 -13.45 8.08
CA ILE A 361 -14.30 -13.38 9.51
C ILE A 361 -12.79 -13.45 9.70
N ARG A 362 -12.11 -14.41 9.04
CA ARG A 362 -10.65 -14.56 9.12
C ARG A 362 -9.89 -13.33 8.65
N ARG A 363 -10.38 -12.64 7.61
CA ARG A 363 -9.79 -11.40 7.10
C ARG A 363 -10.08 -10.20 7.99
N ALA A 364 -11.29 -10.10 8.56
CA ALA A 364 -11.74 -8.93 9.29
C ALA A 364 -11.42 -8.96 10.78
N GLY A 365 -11.17 -10.16 11.34
CA GLY A 365 -11.23 -10.37 12.78
C GLY A 365 -12.66 -10.23 13.34
N ASN A 366 -12.79 -10.37 14.63
CA ASN A 366 -14.02 -10.07 15.36
C ASN A 366 -13.65 -9.43 16.72
N PRO A 367 -13.50 -8.11 16.81
CA PRO A 367 -13.13 -7.43 18.06
C PRO A 367 -14.13 -7.68 19.21
N ARG A 368 -15.41 -7.92 18.90
CA ARG A 368 -16.44 -8.27 19.91
C ARG A 368 -16.18 -9.60 20.62
N GLN A 369 -15.44 -10.49 19.95
CA GLN A 369 -15.05 -11.80 20.47
C GLN A 369 -13.55 -11.85 20.81
N ASN A 370 -12.88 -10.70 20.92
CA ASN A 370 -11.43 -10.58 21.13
C ASN A 370 -10.59 -11.32 20.09
N ILE A 371 -11.11 -11.50 18.85
CA ILE A 371 -10.36 -12.09 17.74
C ILE A 371 -9.71 -10.97 16.96
N PHE A 372 -8.45 -10.68 17.27
CA PHE A 372 -7.64 -9.65 16.61
C PHE A 372 -6.75 -10.22 15.51
N ASP A 373 -6.47 -11.52 15.54
CA ASP A 373 -5.71 -12.21 14.49
C ASP A 373 -6.44 -12.16 13.16
N ARG A 374 -5.69 -11.75 12.11
CA ARG A 374 -6.22 -11.59 10.76
C ARG A 374 -5.33 -12.26 9.76
N GLU A 375 -5.93 -13.03 8.88
CA GLU A 375 -5.26 -13.45 7.66
C GLU A 375 -5.14 -12.24 6.71
N VAL A 376 -3.97 -12.09 6.11
CA VAL A 376 -3.67 -11.03 5.14
C VAL A 376 -3.33 -11.66 3.78
N PRO A 377 -4.35 -12.22 3.07
CA PRO A 377 -4.14 -12.86 1.77
C PRO A 377 -3.66 -11.84 0.73
N LYS A 378 -3.17 -12.32 -0.42
CA LYS A 378 -2.54 -11.51 -1.49
C LYS A 378 -3.35 -10.28 -1.88
N TYR A 379 -4.67 -10.41 -2.10
CA TYR A 379 -5.54 -9.24 -2.38
C TYR A 379 -5.55 -8.22 -1.24
N THR A 380 -5.51 -8.68 0.01
CA THR A 380 -5.48 -7.78 1.17
C THR A 380 -4.13 -7.09 1.28
N GLN A 381 -3.03 -7.80 1.04
CA GLN A 381 -1.68 -7.22 1.00
C GLN A 381 -1.60 -6.09 -0.03
N ILE A 382 -2.05 -6.35 -1.26
CA ILE A 382 -2.07 -5.37 -2.35
C ILE A 382 -3.01 -4.21 -2.04
N GLY A 383 -4.23 -4.50 -1.57
CA GLY A 383 -5.22 -3.48 -1.23
C GLY A 383 -4.81 -2.56 -0.09
N ASN A 384 -3.94 -3.02 0.82
CA ASN A 384 -3.39 -2.21 1.91
C ASN A 384 -2.13 -1.44 1.52
N ALA A 385 -1.42 -1.87 0.48
CA ALA A 385 -0.13 -1.29 0.11
C ALA A 385 -0.20 0.19 -0.28
N VAL A 386 0.88 0.90 -0.05
CA VAL A 386 1.16 2.19 -0.71
C VAL A 386 1.59 1.88 -2.15
N PRO A 387 1.05 2.56 -3.17
CA PRO A 387 1.46 2.35 -4.56
C PRO A 387 2.95 2.60 -4.75
N VAL A 388 3.60 1.70 -5.49
CA VAL A 388 5.06 1.74 -5.68
C VAL A 388 5.49 3.04 -6.38
N LYS A 389 4.75 3.47 -7.42
CA LYS A 389 5.06 4.70 -8.16
C LYS A 389 4.97 5.95 -7.27
N LEU A 390 3.91 6.08 -6.45
CA LEU A 390 3.80 7.18 -5.47
C LEU A 390 5.00 7.20 -4.52
N ALA A 391 5.37 6.05 -3.97
CA ALA A 391 6.51 5.94 -3.07
C ALA A 391 7.84 6.26 -3.76
N LYS A 392 7.99 5.91 -5.04
CA LYS A 392 9.17 6.25 -5.85
C LYS A 392 9.32 7.76 -6.03
N GLU A 393 8.25 8.47 -6.39
CA GLU A 393 8.29 9.92 -6.57
C GLU A 393 8.63 10.65 -5.25
N ILE A 394 8.04 10.19 -4.13
CA ILE A 394 8.39 10.68 -2.80
C ILE A 394 9.88 10.41 -2.50
N GLY A 395 10.37 9.22 -2.81
CA GLY A 395 11.77 8.84 -2.60
C GLY A 395 12.74 9.68 -3.41
N ILE A 396 12.45 9.93 -4.69
CA ILE A 396 13.25 10.81 -5.54
C ILE A 396 13.34 12.22 -4.94
N HIS A 397 12.22 12.75 -4.43
CA HIS A 397 12.16 14.04 -3.76
C HIS A 397 13.01 14.05 -2.47
N PHE A 398 12.87 13.04 -1.63
CA PHE A 398 13.67 12.92 -0.41
C PHE A 398 15.17 12.83 -0.69
N ARG A 399 15.57 12.14 -1.77
CA ARG A 399 16.98 12.11 -2.20
C ARG A 399 17.51 13.50 -2.50
N LYS A 400 16.72 14.36 -3.17
CA LYS A 400 17.10 15.76 -3.46
C LYS A 400 17.24 16.61 -2.18
N ILE A 401 16.47 16.32 -1.14
CA ILE A 401 16.57 17.01 0.16
C ILE A 401 17.85 16.58 0.90
N LEU A 402 18.26 15.32 0.75
CA LEU A 402 19.39 14.72 1.46
C LEU A 402 20.75 15.05 0.82
N THR A 403 20.76 15.49 -0.43
CA THR A 403 21.95 15.98 -1.18
C THR A 403 22.09 17.49 -1.07
#